data_10936cc67deb2599c7f632604bc9b4c5
#
_entry.id   10936cc67deb2599c7f632604bc9b4c5
#
_cell.length_a   1.000
_cell.length_b   1.000
_cell.length_c   1.000
_cell.angle_alpha   90.00
_cell.angle_beta   90.00
_cell.angle_gamma   90.00
#
_symmetry.space_group_name_H-M   'P 1'
#
loop_
_entity.id
_entity.type
_entity.pdbx_description
1 polymer ?
#
loop_
_entity_poly.entity_id
_entity_poly.type
_entity_poly.pdbx_seq_one_letter_code
_entity_poly.pdbx_strand_id
1 'polypeptide(L)'
;MENNLNNRTYNRSRLMLTAWGWAHKMAKERNDRRFLNTTCQFWRVALSFAHENEKARLALVSDHQNTTIETWYGWKLAGYTVCHGEHATAKLDQWTIKRGGWGRTSVAYFTAEQVEKDVAD
;
A
#
# COMPACT_ATOMS: atom_id res chain seq x y z
N MET A 1 -15.88 17.71 -7.96
CA MET A 1 -16.30 16.31 -7.93
C MET A 1 -15.76 15.62 -6.69
N GLU A 2 -16.65 15.03 -5.96
CA GLU A 2 -16.27 14.33 -4.74
C GLU A 2 -15.77 12.94 -5.07
N ASN A 3 -14.57 12.60 -4.66
CA ASN A 3 -14.15 11.22 -4.72
C ASN A 3 -14.30 10.62 -3.32
N ASN A 4 -14.79 9.41 -3.25
CA ASN A 4 -15.13 8.75 -1.99
C ASN A 4 -13.92 8.09 -1.32
N LEU A 5 -12.72 8.42 -1.77
CA LEU A 5 -11.50 7.85 -1.22
C LEU A 5 -11.12 8.54 0.08
N ASN A 6 -11.37 7.86 1.20
CA ASN A 6 -10.99 8.37 2.51
C ASN A 6 -9.65 7.76 2.91
N ASN A 7 -8.56 8.50 2.67
CA ASN A 7 -7.22 8.04 2.99
C ASN A 7 -6.46 8.97 3.93
N ARG A 8 -7.17 9.90 4.59
CA ARG A 8 -6.54 10.89 5.47
C ARG A 8 -6.39 10.42 6.90
N THR A 9 -6.94 9.26 7.22
CA THR A 9 -6.84 8.68 8.55
C THR A 9 -6.02 7.39 8.52
N TYR A 10 -5.52 7.00 9.67
CA TYR A 10 -4.78 5.77 9.83
C TYR A 10 -5.70 4.57 9.55
N ASN A 11 -5.39 3.82 8.53
CA ASN A 11 -6.24 2.70 8.12
C ASN A 11 -5.75 1.39 8.73
N ARG A 12 -6.26 1.09 9.92
CA ARG A 12 -5.88 -0.12 10.65
C ARG A 12 -6.30 -1.40 9.96
N SER A 13 -7.48 -1.43 9.38
CA SER A 13 -7.98 -2.63 8.68
C SER A 13 -7.09 -3.00 7.50
N ARG A 14 -6.75 -2.02 6.67
CA ARG A 14 -5.88 -2.22 5.52
C ARG A 14 -4.48 -2.66 5.95
N LEU A 15 -3.96 -2.02 7.00
CA LEU A 15 -2.65 -2.33 7.55
C LEU A 15 -2.61 -3.77 8.09
N MET A 16 -3.64 -4.17 8.83
CA MET A 16 -3.70 -5.52 9.39
C MET A 16 -3.79 -6.58 8.31
N LEU A 17 -4.59 -6.34 7.27
CA LEU A 17 -4.71 -7.26 6.14
C LEU A 17 -3.38 -7.38 5.38
N THR A 18 -2.70 -6.26 5.18
CA THR A 18 -1.38 -6.24 4.52
C THR A 18 -0.37 -7.04 5.34
N ALA A 19 -0.29 -6.77 6.64
CA ALA A 19 0.66 -7.45 7.53
C ALA A 19 0.37 -8.95 7.60
N TRP A 20 -0.89 -9.33 7.68
CA TRP A 20 -1.29 -10.74 7.71
C TRP A 20 -0.93 -11.45 6.41
N GLY A 21 -1.19 -10.78 5.26
CA GLY A 21 -0.82 -11.32 3.95
C GLY A 21 0.69 -11.54 3.82
N TRP A 22 1.49 -10.58 4.28
CA TRP A 22 2.95 -10.70 4.28
C TRP A 22 3.42 -11.86 5.18
N ALA A 23 2.88 -11.95 6.40
CA ALA A 23 3.26 -13.00 7.34
C ALA A 23 2.92 -14.38 6.78
N HIS A 24 1.75 -14.50 6.18
CA HIS A 24 1.30 -15.74 5.55
C HIS A 24 2.19 -16.13 4.37
N LYS A 25 2.54 -15.16 3.52
CA LYS A 25 3.41 -15.37 2.38
C LYS A 25 4.81 -15.80 2.81
N MET A 26 5.37 -15.18 3.84
CA MET A 26 6.68 -15.56 4.38
C MET A 26 6.67 -16.99 4.91
N ALA A 27 5.65 -17.35 5.67
CA ALA A 27 5.51 -18.71 6.18
C ALA A 27 5.44 -19.72 5.03
N LYS A 28 4.64 -19.42 4.02
CA LYS A 28 4.46 -20.31 2.86
C LYS A 28 5.77 -20.49 2.10
N GLU A 29 6.50 -19.40 1.83
CA GLU A 29 7.74 -19.44 1.06
C GLU A 29 8.86 -20.18 1.80
N ARG A 30 8.79 -20.27 3.12
CA ARG A 30 9.80 -20.96 3.94
C ARG A 30 9.43 -22.37 4.32
N ASN A 31 8.20 -22.81 4.04
CA ASN A 31 7.72 -24.14 4.41
C ASN A 31 8.15 -25.27 3.46
N ASP A 32 8.88 -24.95 2.42
CA ASP A 32 9.51 -25.94 1.56
C ASP A 32 10.70 -26.62 2.25
N ARG A 33 11.05 -26.16 3.46
CA ARG A 33 12.11 -26.72 4.27
C ARG A 33 11.52 -27.55 5.41
N ARG A 34 12.38 -28.29 6.08
CA ARG A 34 11.96 -29.26 7.11
C ARG A 34 11.27 -28.67 8.32
N PHE A 35 11.34 -27.37 8.51
CA PHE A 35 10.72 -26.72 9.67
C PHE A 35 9.39 -26.12 9.28
N LEU A 36 8.38 -26.42 10.06
CA LEU A 36 7.08 -25.82 9.85
C LEU A 36 7.09 -24.40 10.38
N ASN A 37 6.94 -23.46 9.46
CA ASN A 37 6.80 -22.07 9.80
C ASN A 37 5.32 -21.71 9.86
N THR A 38 4.94 -20.96 10.87
CA THR A 38 3.56 -20.49 11.01
C THR A 38 3.49 -19.01 10.66
N THR A 39 2.31 -18.57 10.24
CA THR A 39 2.07 -17.16 9.97
C THR A 39 2.41 -16.30 11.20
N CYS A 40 2.12 -16.81 12.39
CA CYS A 40 2.37 -16.10 13.64
C CYS A 40 3.85 -15.78 13.88
N GLN A 41 4.76 -16.58 13.36
CA GLN A 41 6.19 -16.33 13.51
C GLN A 41 6.63 -15.04 12.84
N PHE A 42 5.95 -14.66 11.78
CA PHE A 42 6.31 -13.49 10.98
C PHE A 42 5.40 -12.29 11.24
N TRP A 43 4.37 -12.47 12.07
CA TRP A 43 3.36 -11.45 12.31
C TRP A 43 3.92 -10.16 12.89
N ARG A 44 4.77 -10.28 13.92
CA ARG A 44 5.32 -9.10 14.60
C ARG A 44 6.12 -8.22 13.65
N VAL A 45 7.00 -8.83 12.86
CA VAL A 45 7.85 -8.09 11.91
C VAL A 45 7.01 -7.50 10.79
N ALA A 46 6.09 -8.28 10.24
CA ALA A 46 5.18 -7.81 9.21
C ALA A 46 4.36 -6.62 9.68
N LEU A 47 3.82 -6.70 10.89
CA LEU A 47 3.04 -5.62 11.48
C LEU A 47 3.88 -4.36 11.67
N SER A 48 5.12 -4.51 12.13
CA SER A 48 6.05 -3.39 12.31
C SER A 48 6.29 -2.65 10.99
N PHE A 49 6.58 -3.38 9.92
CA PHE A 49 6.80 -2.78 8.60
C PHE A 49 5.54 -2.16 8.01
N ALA A 50 4.39 -2.79 8.24
CA ALA A 50 3.12 -2.23 7.80
C ALA A 50 2.81 -0.91 8.50
N HIS A 51 3.13 -0.80 9.81
CA HIS A 51 3.00 0.45 10.56
C HIS A 51 3.92 1.53 10.02
N GLU A 52 5.17 1.20 9.69
CA GLU A 52 6.10 2.18 9.11
C GLU A 52 5.59 2.70 7.77
N ASN A 53 5.08 1.80 6.92
CA ASN A 53 4.49 2.20 5.63
C ASN A 53 3.31 3.14 5.84
N GLU A 54 2.46 2.84 6.80
CA GLU A 54 1.27 3.65 7.07
C GLU A 54 1.64 5.04 7.59
N LYS A 55 2.65 5.13 8.47
CA LYS A 55 3.16 6.42 8.93
C LYS A 55 3.70 7.27 7.80
N ALA A 56 4.46 6.67 6.89
CA ALA A 56 5.01 7.38 5.74
C ALA A 56 3.88 7.86 4.81
N ARG A 57 2.88 7.02 4.59
CA ARG A 57 1.70 7.38 3.79
C ARG A 57 0.96 8.57 4.38
N LEU A 58 0.72 8.55 5.69
CA LEU A 58 0.02 9.66 6.36
C LEU A 58 0.81 10.96 6.30
N ALA A 59 2.13 10.90 6.43
CA ALA A 59 2.98 12.08 6.29
C ALA A 59 2.85 12.69 4.90
N LEU A 60 2.84 11.84 3.86
CA LEU A 60 2.65 12.31 2.49
C LEU A 60 1.27 12.93 2.29
N VAL A 61 0.23 12.30 2.82
CA VAL A 61 -1.14 12.82 2.73
C VAL A 61 -1.25 14.17 3.44
N SER A 62 -0.57 14.33 4.58
CA SER A 62 -0.55 15.60 5.31
C SER A 62 0.10 16.73 4.51
N ASP A 63 1.10 16.40 3.69
CA ASP A 63 1.77 17.38 2.84
C ASP A 63 0.91 17.78 1.64
N HIS A 64 -0.17 17.09 1.37
CA HIS A 64 -1.08 17.32 0.24
C HIS A 64 -2.51 17.56 0.73
N GLN A 65 -2.69 18.59 1.58
CA GLN A 65 -3.98 18.86 2.21
C GLN A 65 -5.07 19.33 1.24
N ASN A 66 -4.65 19.94 0.12
CA ASN A 66 -5.59 20.53 -0.84
C ASN A 66 -6.05 19.54 -1.92
N THR A 67 -5.55 18.33 -1.93
CA THR A 67 -5.91 17.32 -2.91
C THR A 67 -5.82 15.94 -2.28
N THR A 68 -6.52 14.98 -2.88
CA THR A 68 -6.41 13.58 -2.47
C THR A 68 -5.25 12.96 -3.25
N ILE A 69 -4.37 12.25 -2.54
CA ILE A 69 -3.23 11.58 -3.15
C ILE A 69 -3.25 10.10 -2.77
N GLU A 70 -3.04 9.23 -3.74
CA GLU A 70 -3.08 7.78 -3.55
C GLU A 70 -2.26 7.09 -4.63
N THR A 71 -1.96 5.82 -4.39
CA THR A 71 -1.26 4.98 -5.38
C THR A 71 -2.16 4.69 -6.58
N TRP A 72 -1.54 4.25 -7.67
CA TRP A 72 -2.29 3.82 -8.85
C TRP A 72 -3.34 2.76 -8.50
N TYR A 73 -2.94 1.76 -7.72
CA TYR A 73 -3.84 0.69 -7.31
C TYR A 73 -4.95 1.19 -6.38
N GLY A 74 -4.62 2.09 -5.46
CA GLY A 74 -5.62 2.69 -4.58
C GLY A 74 -6.67 3.47 -5.36
N TRP A 75 -6.26 4.21 -6.39
CA TRP A 75 -7.20 4.91 -7.27
C TRP A 75 -8.08 3.93 -8.03
N LYS A 76 -7.52 2.82 -8.53
CA LYS A 76 -8.30 1.80 -9.24
C LYS A 76 -9.37 1.19 -8.34
N LEU A 77 -9.02 0.88 -7.09
CA LEU A 77 -9.99 0.34 -6.14
C LEU A 77 -11.11 1.33 -5.82
N ALA A 78 -10.83 2.62 -5.92
CA ALA A 78 -11.82 3.67 -5.68
C ALA A 78 -12.67 3.99 -6.93
N GLY A 79 -12.38 3.34 -8.07
CA GLY A 79 -13.11 3.54 -9.31
C GLY A 79 -12.54 4.62 -10.21
N TYR A 80 -11.25 4.88 -10.11
CA TYR A 80 -10.56 5.90 -10.92
C TYR A 80 -9.39 5.29 -11.67
N THR A 81 -9.02 5.93 -12.78
CA THR A 81 -7.86 5.53 -13.57
C THR A 81 -6.92 6.74 -13.69
N VAL A 82 -5.63 6.51 -13.48
CA VAL A 82 -4.60 7.54 -13.71
C VAL A 82 -4.55 7.84 -15.20
N CYS A 83 -4.57 9.12 -15.56
CA CYS A 83 -4.56 9.55 -16.94
C CYS A 83 -3.26 9.12 -17.63
N HIS A 84 -3.37 8.70 -18.87
CA HIS A 84 -2.22 8.23 -19.64
C HIS A 84 -1.18 9.35 -19.78
N GLY A 85 0.08 9.01 -19.54
CA GLY A 85 1.18 9.96 -19.65
C GLY A 85 1.48 10.76 -18.41
N GLU A 86 0.68 10.62 -17.35
CA GLU A 86 0.93 11.34 -16.09
C GLU A 86 2.13 10.76 -15.35
N HIS A 87 2.92 11.66 -14.79
CA HIS A 87 4.05 11.29 -13.94
C HIS A 87 3.62 11.34 -12.47
N ALA A 88 4.21 10.50 -11.65
CA ALA A 88 3.90 10.48 -10.23
C ALA A 88 4.19 11.84 -9.59
N THR A 89 3.26 12.32 -8.78
CA THR A 89 3.45 13.53 -8.00
C THR A 89 4.47 13.34 -6.89
N ALA A 90 4.48 12.15 -6.29
CA ALA A 90 5.42 11.81 -5.22
C ALA A 90 5.73 10.32 -5.26
N LYS A 91 6.86 9.96 -4.65
CA LYS A 91 7.26 8.57 -4.49
C LYS A 91 7.69 8.33 -3.05
N LEU A 92 7.27 7.20 -2.49
CA LEU A 92 7.68 6.78 -1.15
C LEU A 92 8.40 5.46 -1.22
N ASP A 93 9.48 5.32 -0.46
CA ASP A 93 10.09 4.02 -0.23
C ASP A 93 9.28 3.31 0.83
N GLN A 94 8.75 2.14 0.48
CA GLN A 94 7.93 1.36 1.38
C GLN A 94 8.45 -0.07 1.50
N TRP A 95 8.19 -0.67 2.65
CA TRP A 95 8.54 -2.06 2.88
C TRP A 95 7.65 -2.98 2.07
N THR A 96 8.24 -4.06 1.57
CA THR A 96 7.53 -5.12 0.87
C THR A 96 8.31 -6.42 1.00
N ILE A 97 7.69 -7.53 0.61
CA ILE A 97 8.38 -8.82 0.54
C ILE A 97 9.01 -8.97 -0.84
N LYS A 98 10.28 -9.34 -0.85
CA LYS A 98 11.03 -9.66 -2.08
C LYS A 98 11.75 -10.97 -1.90
N ARG A 99 11.41 -11.97 -2.71
CA ARG A 99 12.09 -13.27 -2.76
C ARG A 99 12.25 -13.93 -1.38
N GLY A 100 11.16 -13.95 -0.61
CA GLY A 100 11.16 -14.56 0.72
C GLY A 100 11.85 -13.75 1.79
N GLY A 101 12.19 -12.51 1.52
CA GLY A 101 12.80 -11.59 2.48
C GLY A 101 12.13 -10.24 2.47
N TRP A 102 12.59 -9.36 3.34
CA TRP A 102 12.08 -8.00 3.42
C TRP A 102 12.95 -7.08 2.58
N GLY A 103 12.32 -6.19 1.83
CA GLY A 103 12.99 -5.21 1.01
C GLY A 103 12.20 -3.93 0.93
N ARG A 104 12.75 -2.95 0.23
CA ARG A 104 12.07 -1.67 0.01
C ARG A 104 11.80 -1.48 -1.46
N THR A 105 10.69 -0.83 -1.77
CA THR A 105 10.31 -0.52 -3.14
C THR A 105 9.81 0.92 -3.19
N SER A 106 10.02 1.57 -4.32
CA SER A 106 9.52 2.92 -4.55
C SER A 106 8.08 2.82 -5.06
N VAL A 107 7.16 3.46 -4.35
CA VAL A 107 5.75 3.44 -4.68
C VAL A 107 5.35 4.83 -5.17
N ALA A 108 4.77 4.89 -6.37
CA ALA A 108 4.34 6.16 -6.98
C ALA A 108 2.96 6.55 -6.49
N TYR A 109 2.78 7.83 -6.24
CA TYR A 109 1.51 8.42 -5.79
C TYR A 109 1.04 9.48 -6.79
N PHE A 110 -0.27 9.50 -7.02
CA PHE A 110 -0.91 10.42 -7.96
C PHE A 110 -2.00 11.21 -7.26
N THR A 111 -2.19 12.46 -7.68
CA THR A 111 -3.20 13.35 -7.11
C THR A 111 -4.53 13.21 -7.84
N ALA A 112 -5.59 13.80 -7.26
CA ALA A 112 -6.92 13.76 -7.83
C ALA A 112 -6.99 14.41 -9.22
N GLU A 113 -6.13 15.39 -9.50
CA GLU A 113 -6.08 16.04 -10.81
C GLU A 113 -5.51 15.15 -11.92
N GLN A 114 -4.84 14.06 -11.54
CA GLN A 114 -4.18 13.15 -12.47
C GLN A 114 -5.02 11.93 -12.81
N VAL A 115 -6.24 11.84 -12.28
CA VAL A 115 -7.10 10.67 -12.46
C VAL A 115 -8.44 11.07 -13.04
N GLU A 116 -9.08 10.11 -13.71
CA GLU A 116 -10.45 10.26 -14.18
C GLU A 116 -11.30 9.11 -13.65
N LYS A 117 -12.57 9.39 -13.45
CA LYS A 117 -13.50 8.39 -12.97
C LYS A 117 -13.69 7.32 -14.06
N ASP A 118 -13.62 6.06 -13.66
CA ASP A 118 -13.88 4.95 -14.58
C ASP A 118 -15.32 5.03 -15.09
N VAL A 119 -15.47 4.87 -16.41
CA VAL A 119 -16.79 4.84 -17.02
C VAL A 119 -17.36 3.45 -16.83
N ALA A 120 -18.52 3.36 -16.20
CA ALA A 120 -19.23 2.09 -16.07
C ALA A 120 -19.96 1.81 -17.40
N ASP A 121 -19.62 0.71 -18.02
CA ASP A 121 -20.30 0.25 -19.22
C ASP A 121 -21.55 -0.56 -18.89
#